data_c30192d832168e276976678a3e5b7670
#
_entry.id   c30192d832168e276976678a3e5b7670
#
_cell.length_a   1.000
_cell.length_b   1.000
_cell.length_c   1.000
_cell.angle_alpha   90.00
_cell.angle_beta   90.00
_cell.angle_gamma   90.00
#
_symmetry.space_group_name_H-M   'P 1'
#
loop_
_entity.id
_entity.type
_entity.pdbx_description
1 polymer ?
#
loop_
_entity_poly.entity_id
_entity_poly.type
_entity_poly.pdbx_seq_one_letter_code
_entity_poly.pdbx_strand_id
1 'polypeptide(L)'
;MKKLKTVIALVAGALALTLVLNTAQRVLTPKYVSEAQDGRLVAEYYESAKNHDVVFVGDCEIYANISPVTLWQEYGISSYMRGSPQQLIWHSYYMMEDTLRYEKPKAFVYNVYSMKYDVPQSEPYNRLALDGMEWSKTKIDAVNASMMEEESFLSYVFPLLRYHSRWSELKKEDVTYAFKDTPQLSINGYLMRIDVEGIPELATDIEGFEKPIGQTCWDYLDKMRLLCEENGVEFILMKAPTNTEKYHWYASWDEAVEQYAQEHGLKYYNFLNDIEKIGLDYNTDTYDAGAHLNLAGAEKMAKYFGKILRDEVGIEGHKGDEAYEATWADL
;
A
#
# COMPACT_ATOMS: atom_id res chain seq x y z
N MET A 1 -33.43 -45.52 -8.37
CA MET A 1 -32.13 -45.84 -7.76
C MET A 1 -30.93 -45.59 -8.67
N LYS A 2 -30.89 -46.08 -9.93
CA LYS A 2 -29.76 -45.81 -10.84
C LYS A 2 -29.49 -44.31 -11.09
N LYS A 3 -30.53 -43.53 -11.42
CA LYS A 3 -30.41 -42.07 -11.63
C LYS A 3 -29.86 -41.33 -10.40
N LEU A 4 -30.30 -41.70 -9.18
CA LEU A 4 -29.79 -41.09 -7.96
C LEU A 4 -28.31 -41.40 -7.71
N LYS A 5 -27.87 -42.63 -7.95
CA LYS A 5 -26.46 -43.05 -7.87
C LYS A 5 -25.59 -42.26 -8.86
N THR A 6 -26.09 -42.05 -10.09
CA THR A 6 -25.37 -41.27 -11.12
C THR A 6 -25.24 -39.80 -10.68
N VAL A 7 -26.30 -39.18 -10.16
CA VAL A 7 -26.26 -37.80 -9.67
C VAL A 7 -25.27 -37.66 -8.48
N ILE A 8 -25.30 -38.59 -7.54
CA ILE A 8 -24.36 -38.61 -6.42
C ILE A 8 -22.90 -38.73 -6.91
N ALA A 9 -22.67 -39.63 -7.88
CA ALA A 9 -21.31 -39.80 -8.45
C ALA A 9 -20.82 -38.53 -9.17
N LEU A 10 -21.69 -37.84 -9.91
CA LEU A 10 -21.36 -36.59 -10.59
C LEU A 10 -21.05 -35.49 -9.59
N VAL A 11 -21.89 -35.35 -8.55
CA VAL A 11 -21.65 -34.37 -7.48
C VAL A 11 -20.34 -34.66 -6.74
N ALA A 12 -20.10 -35.91 -6.36
CA ALA A 12 -18.85 -36.32 -5.72
C ALA A 12 -17.62 -36.06 -6.60
N GLY A 13 -17.71 -36.34 -7.90
CA GLY A 13 -16.68 -36.06 -8.89
C GLY A 13 -16.40 -34.54 -9.03
N ALA A 14 -17.46 -33.73 -9.08
CA ALA A 14 -17.33 -32.28 -9.14
C ALA A 14 -16.66 -31.72 -7.87
N LEU A 15 -17.08 -32.20 -6.69
CA LEU A 15 -16.46 -31.80 -5.41
C LEU A 15 -14.99 -32.19 -5.33
N ALA A 16 -14.64 -33.41 -5.76
CA ALA A 16 -13.25 -33.87 -5.80
C ALA A 16 -12.41 -33.02 -6.76
N LEU A 17 -12.92 -32.71 -7.94
CA LEU A 17 -12.23 -31.84 -8.90
C LEU A 17 -12.04 -30.42 -8.33
N THR A 18 -13.05 -29.84 -7.72
CA THR A 18 -12.96 -28.52 -7.06
C THR A 18 -11.90 -28.54 -5.96
N LEU A 19 -11.84 -29.59 -5.14
CA LEU A 19 -10.83 -29.74 -4.09
C LEU A 19 -9.42 -29.80 -4.67
N VAL A 20 -9.23 -30.60 -5.73
CA VAL A 20 -7.92 -30.71 -6.41
C VAL A 20 -7.50 -29.36 -7.00
N LEU A 21 -8.40 -28.67 -7.70
CA LEU A 21 -8.09 -27.36 -8.29
C LEU A 21 -7.78 -26.30 -7.23
N ASN A 22 -8.55 -26.24 -6.14
CA ASN A 22 -8.27 -25.33 -5.03
C ASN A 22 -6.93 -25.64 -4.37
N THR A 23 -6.62 -26.91 -4.15
CA THR A 23 -5.33 -27.32 -3.58
C THR A 23 -4.19 -26.92 -4.49
N ALA A 24 -4.31 -27.22 -5.80
CA ALA A 24 -3.31 -26.84 -6.80
C ALA A 24 -3.13 -25.32 -6.85
N GLN A 25 -4.22 -24.55 -6.84
CA GLN A 25 -4.17 -23.09 -6.81
C GLN A 25 -3.45 -22.59 -5.57
N ARG A 26 -3.79 -23.10 -4.39
CA ARG A 26 -3.13 -22.69 -3.12
C ARG A 26 -1.63 -23.02 -3.11
N VAL A 27 -1.22 -24.16 -3.64
CA VAL A 27 0.19 -24.57 -3.70
C VAL A 27 0.95 -23.80 -4.77
N LEU A 28 0.35 -23.58 -5.95
CA LEU A 28 1.02 -22.94 -7.07
C LEU A 28 1.04 -21.42 -7.01
N THR A 29 0.12 -20.79 -6.28
CA THR A 29 0.24 -19.34 -5.99
C THR A 29 1.47 -19.09 -5.13
N PRO A 30 2.38 -18.19 -5.51
CA PRO A 30 3.60 -17.92 -4.77
C PRO A 30 3.34 -17.53 -3.31
N LYS A 31 4.23 -17.90 -2.41
CA LYS A 31 4.20 -17.58 -0.97
C LYS A 31 5.51 -16.92 -0.56
N TYR A 32 5.55 -15.61 -0.63
CA TYR A 32 6.73 -14.84 -0.23
C TYR A 32 6.54 -14.30 1.18
N VAL A 33 7.08 -15.01 2.12
CA VAL A 33 6.92 -14.70 3.57
C VAL A 33 7.95 -13.71 4.10
N SER A 34 8.88 -13.26 3.27
CA SER A 34 9.96 -12.34 3.65
C SER A 34 9.95 -11.00 2.91
N GLU A 35 9.07 -10.85 1.93
CA GLU A 35 8.98 -9.65 1.08
C GLU A 35 7.51 -9.29 0.83
N ALA A 36 7.25 -8.04 0.43
CA ALA A 36 5.89 -7.53 0.17
C ALA A 36 5.29 -8.07 -1.15
N GLN A 37 5.42 -9.37 -1.39
CA GLN A 37 4.96 -10.01 -2.62
C GLN A 37 3.63 -10.74 -2.42
N ASP A 38 2.99 -11.18 -3.50
CA ASP A 38 1.73 -11.93 -3.53
C ASP A 38 0.52 -11.23 -2.88
N GLY A 39 0.56 -9.91 -2.74
CA GLY A 39 -0.51 -9.17 -2.10
C GLY A 39 -0.64 -9.41 -0.59
N ARG A 40 0.31 -10.11 0.07
CA ARG A 40 0.26 -10.37 1.51
C ARG A 40 0.20 -9.07 2.32
N LEU A 41 1.02 -8.08 1.96
CA LEU A 41 1.02 -6.78 2.64
C LEU A 41 -0.36 -6.10 2.59
N VAL A 42 -1.05 -6.20 1.45
CA VAL A 42 -2.43 -5.69 1.30
C VAL A 42 -3.44 -6.54 2.07
N ALA A 43 -3.26 -7.87 2.09
CA ALA A 43 -4.17 -8.79 2.78
C ALA A 43 -4.14 -8.60 4.31
N GLU A 44 -3.01 -8.24 4.90
CA GLU A 44 -2.87 -8.01 6.34
C GLU A 44 -3.79 -6.90 6.87
N TYR A 45 -4.20 -5.97 6.02
CA TYR A 45 -5.19 -4.97 6.40
C TYR A 45 -6.49 -5.61 6.91
N TYR A 46 -6.97 -6.67 6.29
CA TYR A 46 -8.23 -7.31 6.68
C TYR A 46 -8.13 -8.07 8.00
N GLU A 47 -6.92 -8.42 8.41
CA GLU A 47 -6.60 -9.09 9.68
C GLU A 47 -6.39 -8.11 10.83
N SER A 48 -6.16 -6.81 10.54
CA SER A 48 -5.95 -5.77 11.54
C SER A 48 -7.25 -5.29 12.20
N ALA A 49 -7.15 -4.61 13.32
CA ALA A 49 -8.25 -3.83 13.90
C ALA A 49 -8.71 -2.74 12.92
N LYS A 50 -10.00 -2.37 12.99
CA LYS A 50 -10.59 -1.33 12.13
C LYS A 50 -10.90 -0.06 12.94
N ASN A 51 -9.86 0.48 13.56
CA ASN A 51 -9.94 1.68 14.40
C ASN A 51 -8.77 2.65 14.11
N HIS A 52 -8.43 2.82 12.82
CA HIS A 52 -7.35 3.69 12.42
C HIS A 52 -7.86 5.13 12.21
N ASP A 53 -7.22 6.09 12.87
CA ASP A 53 -7.50 7.52 12.67
C ASP A 53 -6.96 8.01 11.34
N VAL A 54 -5.80 7.51 10.94
CA VAL A 54 -5.11 7.92 9.72
C VAL A 54 -4.76 6.68 8.89
N VAL A 55 -5.22 6.67 7.65
CA VAL A 55 -4.82 5.64 6.69
C VAL A 55 -3.96 6.29 5.62
N PHE A 56 -2.73 5.80 5.51
CA PHE A 56 -1.79 6.23 4.48
C PHE A 56 -1.93 5.35 3.25
N VAL A 57 -1.94 5.96 2.07
CA VAL A 57 -2.04 5.24 0.79
C VAL A 57 -0.97 5.72 -0.19
N GLY A 58 -0.40 4.80 -0.96
CA GLY A 58 0.65 5.10 -1.92
C GLY A 58 1.57 3.91 -2.19
N ASP A 59 2.71 4.19 -2.77
CA ASP A 59 3.70 3.18 -3.13
C ASP A 59 4.62 2.75 -1.96
N CYS A 60 5.81 2.27 -2.29
CA CYS A 60 6.78 1.79 -1.32
C CYS A 60 7.21 2.87 -0.31
N GLU A 61 7.15 4.12 -0.64
CA GLU A 61 7.46 5.19 0.31
C GLU A 61 6.48 5.22 1.50
N ILE A 62 5.25 4.72 1.34
CA ILE A 62 4.27 4.66 2.43
C ILE A 62 4.60 3.55 3.41
N TYR A 63 4.83 2.33 2.93
CA TYR A 63 5.08 1.21 3.85
C TYR A 63 6.49 1.19 4.47
N ALA A 64 7.42 2.01 3.95
CA ALA A 64 8.80 2.05 4.43
C ALA A 64 9.11 3.28 5.30
N ASN A 65 8.50 4.44 5.02
CA ASN A 65 9.05 5.71 5.49
C ASN A 65 8.34 6.30 6.71
N ILE A 66 7.26 5.70 7.20
CA ILE A 66 6.50 6.21 8.34
C ILE A 66 6.20 5.07 9.31
N SER A 67 6.68 5.20 10.57
CA SER A 67 6.43 4.22 11.61
C SER A 67 5.07 4.44 12.30
N PRO A 68 4.06 3.57 12.11
CA PRO A 68 2.81 3.66 12.84
C PRO A 68 3.00 3.41 14.33
N VAL A 69 3.99 2.62 14.72
CA VAL A 69 4.35 2.37 16.11
C VAL A 69 4.78 3.68 16.78
N THR A 70 5.60 4.48 16.10
CA THR A 70 6.04 5.78 16.62
C THR A 70 4.90 6.80 16.68
N LEU A 71 4.00 6.82 15.69
CA LEU A 71 2.80 7.66 15.73
C LEU A 71 1.93 7.32 16.95
N TRP A 72 1.77 6.03 17.24
CA TRP A 72 1.07 5.59 18.45
C TRP A 72 1.84 5.96 19.74
N GLN A 73 3.12 5.62 19.81
CA GLN A 73 3.93 5.84 21.01
C GLN A 73 4.05 7.30 21.41
N GLU A 74 4.24 8.20 20.45
CA GLU A 74 4.45 9.63 20.72
C GLU A 74 3.14 10.42 20.85
N TYR A 75 2.12 10.07 20.06
CA TYR A 75 0.91 10.87 19.92
C TYR A 75 -0.39 10.13 20.22
N GLY A 76 -0.37 8.82 20.38
CA GLY A 76 -1.59 8.01 20.51
C GLY A 76 -2.41 7.93 19.22
N ILE A 77 -1.82 8.27 18.06
CA ILE A 77 -2.49 8.26 16.77
C ILE A 77 -2.46 6.83 16.23
N SER A 78 -3.65 6.24 16.03
CA SER A 78 -3.79 4.94 15.38
C SER A 78 -3.72 5.09 13.87
N SER A 79 -2.85 4.31 13.21
CA SER A 79 -2.64 4.45 11.77
C SER A 79 -2.34 3.13 11.06
N TYR A 80 -2.63 3.09 9.76
CA TYR A 80 -2.33 1.96 8.88
C TYR A 80 -1.70 2.41 7.56
N MET A 81 -0.71 1.66 7.07
CA MET A 81 0.00 1.92 5.82
C MET A 81 -0.55 1.00 4.72
N ARG A 82 -1.48 1.47 3.89
CA ARG A 82 -2.01 0.74 2.73
C ARG A 82 -1.19 1.01 1.48
N GLY A 83 0.06 0.55 1.51
CA GLY A 83 1.02 0.67 0.42
C GLY A 83 1.40 -0.69 -0.18
N SER A 84 1.86 -0.68 -1.42
CA SER A 84 2.49 -1.82 -2.07
C SER A 84 3.58 -1.37 -3.03
N PRO A 85 4.55 -2.24 -3.40
CA PRO A 85 5.58 -1.88 -4.35
C PRO A 85 5.00 -1.38 -5.67
N GLN A 86 5.48 -0.23 -6.15
CA GLN A 86 4.99 0.45 -7.36
C GLN A 86 3.46 0.61 -7.44
N GLN A 87 2.82 0.83 -6.30
CA GLN A 87 1.40 1.15 -6.27
C GLN A 87 1.14 2.46 -7.00
N LEU A 88 0.27 2.44 -8.00
CA LEU A 88 -0.11 3.61 -8.78
C LEU A 88 -1.37 4.27 -8.20
N ILE A 89 -1.68 5.47 -8.69
CA ILE A 89 -2.75 6.30 -8.10
C ILE A 89 -4.12 5.61 -8.10
N TRP A 90 -4.50 4.89 -9.15
CA TRP A 90 -5.78 4.16 -9.18
C TRP A 90 -5.82 3.00 -8.18
N HIS A 91 -4.70 2.29 -7.94
CA HIS A 91 -4.63 1.32 -6.86
C HIS A 91 -4.91 1.99 -5.51
N SER A 92 -4.28 3.16 -5.26
CA SER A 92 -4.49 3.94 -4.03
C SER A 92 -5.93 4.40 -3.88
N TYR A 93 -6.56 4.89 -4.95
CA TYR A 93 -7.98 5.26 -4.95
C TYR A 93 -8.88 4.08 -4.54
N TYR A 94 -8.70 2.91 -5.17
CA TYR A 94 -9.50 1.74 -4.84
C TYR A 94 -9.20 1.18 -3.44
N MET A 95 -7.99 1.36 -2.92
CA MET A 95 -7.69 1.04 -1.52
C MET A 95 -8.39 2.00 -0.54
N MET A 96 -8.54 3.28 -0.89
CA MET A 96 -9.33 4.21 -0.08
C MET A 96 -10.82 3.84 -0.11
N GLU A 97 -11.38 3.58 -1.29
CA GLU A 97 -12.77 3.13 -1.44
C GLU A 97 -13.01 1.82 -0.67
N ASP A 98 -12.08 0.88 -0.74
CA ASP A 98 -12.16 -0.38 0.01
C ASP A 98 -12.02 -0.18 1.52
N THR A 99 -11.16 0.74 1.99
CA THR A 99 -11.06 1.09 3.41
C THR A 99 -12.40 1.54 3.96
N LEU A 100 -13.11 2.42 3.24
CA LEU A 100 -14.40 2.97 3.66
C LEU A 100 -15.52 1.93 3.78
N ARG A 101 -15.30 0.71 3.30
CA ARG A 101 -16.23 -0.42 3.53
C ARG A 101 -16.09 -1.03 4.92
N TYR A 102 -14.96 -0.83 5.59
CA TYR A 102 -14.63 -1.46 6.87
C TYR A 102 -14.52 -0.46 8.02
N GLU A 103 -13.97 0.72 7.72
CA GLU A 103 -13.78 1.78 8.70
C GLU A 103 -13.84 3.15 8.02
N LYS A 104 -14.03 4.19 8.82
CA LYS A 104 -13.99 5.57 8.36
C LYS A 104 -12.88 6.30 9.13
N PRO A 105 -11.68 6.44 8.56
CA PRO A 105 -10.60 7.20 9.20
C PRO A 105 -10.96 8.68 9.30
N LYS A 106 -10.25 9.40 10.16
CA LYS A 106 -10.33 10.87 10.23
C LYS A 106 -9.63 11.52 9.04
N ALA A 107 -8.54 10.90 8.58
CA ALA A 107 -7.78 11.37 7.42
C ALA A 107 -7.26 10.23 6.53
N PHE A 108 -7.26 10.46 5.23
CA PHE A 108 -6.39 9.75 4.28
C PHE A 108 -5.20 10.62 3.93
N VAL A 109 -4.01 10.03 3.98
CA VAL A 109 -2.76 10.66 3.56
C VAL A 109 -2.25 9.94 2.32
N TYR A 110 -2.18 10.66 1.20
CA TYR A 110 -1.77 10.10 -0.08
C TYR A 110 -0.35 10.56 -0.47
N ASN A 111 0.54 9.60 -0.74
CA ASN A 111 1.87 9.91 -1.27
C ASN A 111 1.81 10.15 -2.77
N VAL A 112 1.99 11.40 -3.16
CA VAL A 112 1.87 11.85 -4.56
C VAL A 112 2.92 11.24 -5.50
N TYR A 113 4.00 10.66 -4.98
CA TYR A 113 5.01 9.99 -5.82
C TYR A 113 4.43 8.89 -6.71
N SER A 114 3.33 8.25 -6.31
CA SER A 114 2.65 7.25 -7.13
C SER A 114 1.96 7.81 -8.38
N MET A 115 1.95 9.14 -8.59
CA MET A 115 1.49 9.81 -9.82
C MET A 115 2.54 9.83 -10.94
N LYS A 116 3.71 9.22 -10.73
CA LYS A 116 4.82 9.17 -11.71
C LYS A 116 4.49 8.45 -13.02
N TYR A 117 3.45 7.63 -13.02
CA TYR A 117 2.96 6.90 -14.19
C TYR A 117 1.46 7.07 -14.34
N ASP A 118 0.99 7.29 -15.57
CA ASP A 118 -0.41 7.47 -15.94
C ASP A 118 -1.00 6.27 -16.70
N VAL A 119 -0.23 5.20 -16.84
CA VAL A 119 -0.63 3.92 -17.43
C VAL A 119 -0.08 2.76 -16.59
N PRO A 120 -0.74 1.58 -16.60
CA PRO A 120 -0.22 0.38 -15.96
C PRO A 120 1.20 0.04 -16.46
N GLN A 121 2.07 -0.40 -15.55
CA GLN A 121 3.48 -0.60 -15.86
C GLN A 121 3.86 -2.08 -15.98
N SER A 122 3.25 -2.95 -15.17
CA SER A 122 3.66 -4.34 -15.08
C SER A 122 2.63 -5.19 -14.34
N GLU A 123 2.28 -6.36 -14.91
CA GLU A 123 1.40 -7.33 -14.25
C GLU A 123 1.88 -7.71 -12.84
N PRO A 124 3.15 -8.05 -12.59
CA PRO A 124 3.60 -8.39 -11.24
C PRO A 124 3.29 -7.31 -10.20
N TYR A 125 3.50 -6.03 -10.51
CA TYR A 125 3.19 -4.95 -9.58
C TYR A 125 1.68 -4.71 -9.40
N ASN A 126 0.89 -4.85 -10.47
CA ASN A 126 -0.57 -4.83 -10.34
C ASN A 126 -1.04 -5.92 -9.36
N ARG A 127 -0.44 -7.11 -9.44
CA ARG A 127 -0.79 -8.22 -8.55
C ARG A 127 -0.39 -7.98 -7.11
N LEU A 128 0.75 -7.34 -6.83
CA LEU A 128 1.15 -6.97 -5.48
C LEU A 128 0.11 -6.05 -4.80
N ALA A 129 -0.49 -5.15 -5.58
CA ALA A 129 -1.53 -4.26 -5.09
C ALA A 129 -2.92 -4.94 -4.98
N LEU A 130 -3.24 -5.85 -5.90
CA LEU A 130 -4.63 -6.33 -6.09
C LEU A 130 -4.90 -7.73 -5.54
N ASP A 131 -3.92 -8.65 -5.60
CA ASP A 131 -4.17 -10.06 -5.24
C ASP A 131 -4.56 -10.21 -3.75
N GLY A 132 -4.03 -9.34 -2.88
CA GLY A 132 -4.37 -9.31 -1.46
C GLY A 132 -5.71 -8.67 -1.12
N MET A 133 -6.37 -7.98 -2.03
CA MET A 133 -7.69 -7.38 -1.77
C MET A 133 -8.77 -8.44 -1.67
N GLU A 134 -9.74 -8.26 -0.77
CA GLU A 134 -10.95 -9.08 -0.72
C GLU A 134 -11.85 -8.86 -1.94
N TRP A 135 -12.49 -9.94 -2.44
CA TRP A 135 -13.37 -9.85 -3.59
C TRP A 135 -14.60 -8.99 -3.31
N SER A 136 -14.77 -7.97 -4.13
CA SER A 136 -15.83 -6.97 -4.04
C SER A 136 -16.00 -6.27 -5.39
N LYS A 137 -17.01 -5.40 -5.49
CA LYS A 137 -17.13 -4.51 -6.66
C LYS A 137 -15.88 -3.63 -6.81
N THR A 138 -15.38 -3.08 -5.72
CA THR A 138 -14.18 -2.24 -5.70
C THR A 138 -12.95 -2.99 -6.25
N LYS A 139 -12.73 -4.26 -5.84
CA LYS A 139 -11.65 -5.07 -6.41
C LYS A 139 -11.83 -5.34 -7.90
N ILE A 140 -13.06 -5.63 -8.35
CA ILE A 140 -13.35 -5.84 -9.79
C ILE A 140 -12.98 -4.59 -10.58
N ASP A 141 -13.41 -3.42 -10.10
CA ASP A 141 -13.14 -2.14 -10.75
C ASP A 141 -11.62 -1.82 -10.73
N ALA A 142 -10.94 -2.11 -9.60
CA ALA A 142 -9.50 -1.95 -9.47
C ALA A 142 -8.71 -2.84 -10.46
N VAL A 143 -9.09 -4.11 -10.60
CA VAL A 143 -8.48 -5.02 -11.58
C VAL A 143 -8.68 -4.49 -13.00
N ASN A 144 -9.90 -4.07 -13.36
CA ASN A 144 -10.19 -3.54 -14.70
C ASN A 144 -9.41 -2.25 -15.03
N ALA A 145 -9.17 -1.40 -14.01
CA ALA A 145 -8.40 -0.17 -14.18
C ALA A 145 -6.88 -0.40 -14.28
N SER A 146 -6.41 -1.56 -13.83
CA SER A 146 -4.98 -1.87 -13.67
C SER A 146 -4.44 -2.83 -14.71
N MET A 147 -5.30 -3.68 -15.32
CA MET A 147 -4.86 -4.70 -16.27
C MET A 147 -4.15 -4.09 -17.47
N MET A 148 -3.03 -4.69 -17.82
CA MET A 148 -2.36 -4.44 -19.08
C MET A 148 -3.10 -5.15 -20.23
N GLU A 149 -2.81 -4.77 -21.47
CA GLU A 149 -3.50 -5.28 -22.65
C GLU A 149 -3.41 -6.83 -22.80
N GLU A 150 -2.28 -7.40 -22.34
CA GLU A 150 -2.03 -8.85 -22.43
C GLU A 150 -2.63 -9.63 -21.26
N GLU A 151 -3.12 -8.98 -20.22
CA GLU A 151 -3.66 -9.63 -19.03
C GLU A 151 -5.09 -10.12 -19.26
N SER A 152 -5.48 -11.13 -18.50
CA SER A 152 -6.84 -11.63 -18.46
C SER A 152 -7.46 -11.47 -17.10
N PHE A 153 -8.63 -10.86 -17.01
CA PHE A 153 -9.41 -10.78 -15.77
C PHE A 153 -9.61 -12.16 -15.11
N LEU A 154 -9.78 -13.21 -15.93
CA LEU A 154 -9.95 -14.56 -15.39
C LEU A 154 -8.72 -15.06 -14.63
N SER A 155 -7.52 -14.56 -14.93
CA SER A 155 -6.31 -14.93 -14.18
C SER A 155 -6.28 -14.33 -12.77
N TYR A 156 -7.01 -13.25 -12.51
CA TYR A 156 -7.23 -12.71 -11.17
C TYR A 156 -8.27 -13.52 -10.39
N VAL A 157 -9.32 -14.00 -11.06
CA VAL A 157 -10.35 -14.85 -10.44
C VAL A 157 -9.82 -16.26 -10.16
N PHE A 158 -9.03 -16.78 -11.09
CA PHE A 158 -8.44 -18.13 -11.05
C PHE A 158 -6.91 -18.02 -11.18
N PRO A 159 -6.18 -17.72 -10.09
CA PRO A 159 -4.73 -17.59 -10.10
C PRO A 159 -3.98 -18.78 -10.71
N LEU A 160 -4.59 -19.97 -10.68
CA LEU A 160 -4.05 -21.15 -11.35
C LEU A 160 -3.80 -20.92 -12.86
N LEU A 161 -4.59 -20.09 -13.53
CA LEU A 161 -4.38 -19.75 -14.94
C LEU A 161 -3.05 -19.02 -15.16
N ARG A 162 -2.61 -18.24 -14.16
CA ARG A 162 -1.33 -17.51 -14.19
C ARG A 162 -0.16 -18.37 -13.73
N TYR A 163 -0.37 -19.17 -12.67
CA TYR A 163 0.70 -19.84 -11.95
C TYR A 163 0.82 -21.35 -12.26
N HIS A 164 0.05 -21.88 -13.19
CA HIS A 164 0.04 -23.31 -13.50
C HIS A 164 1.41 -23.89 -13.90
N SER A 165 2.32 -23.07 -14.47
CA SER A 165 3.67 -23.48 -14.87
C SER A 165 4.66 -23.56 -13.71
N ARG A 166 4.35 -23.02 -12.53
CA ARG A 166 5.27 -22.97 -11.37
C ARG A 166 5.51 -24.33 -10.69
N TRP A 167 4.90 -25.40 -11.15
CA TRP A 167 5.08 -26.72 -10.53
C TRP A 167 6.54 -27.16 -10.40
N SER A 168 7.45 -26.67 -11.26
CA SER A 168 8.90 -26.96 -11.22
C SER A 168 9.69 -25.99 -10.35
N GLU A 169 9.08 -24.92 -9.84
CA GLU A 169 9.70 -23.85 -9.05
C GLU A 169 9.27 -23.88 -7.58
N LEU A 170 8.44 -24.85 -7.20
CA LEU A 170 7.88 -24.95 -5.86
C LEU A 170 8.96 -25.04 -4.80
N LYS A 171 8.82 -24.20 -3.79
CA LYS A 171 9.64 -24.20 -2.56
C LYS A 171 8.86 -24.85 -1.43
N LYS A 172 9.56 -25.15 -0.33
CA LYS A 172 8.93 -25.70 0.87
C LYS A 172 7.83 -24.78 1.43
N GLU A 173 8.04 -23.49 1.34
CA GLU A 173 7.11 -22.44 1.77
C GLU A 173 5.79 -22.53 0.99
N ASP A 174 5.83 -22.71 -0.33
CA ASP A 174 4.64 -22.84 -1.17
C ASP A 174 3.71 -23.95 -0.68
N VAL A 175 4.28 -25.07 -0.28
CA VAL A 175 3.52 -26.21 0.26
C VAL A 175 3.10 -25.97 1.71
N THR A 176 4.00 -25.43 2.54
CA THR A 176 3.73 -25.22 3.97
C THR A 176 2.59 -24.23 4.15
N TYR A 177 2.67 -23.08 3.51
CA TYR A 177 1.70 -21.99 3.64
C TYR A 177 0.48 -22.11 2.71
N ALA A 178 0.42 -23.17 1.90
CA ALA A 178 -0.86 -23.57 1.30
C ALA A 178 -1.86 -24.12 2.33
N PHE A 179 -1.37 -24.58 3.51
CA PHE A 179 -2.20 -25.23 4.54
C PHE A 179 -2.03 -24.63 5.95
N LYS A 180 -1.15 -23.66 6.11
CA LYS A 180 -0.93 -22.91 7.35
C LYS A 180 -1.02 -21.44 7.05
N ASP A 181 -1.27 -20.65 8.08
CA ASP A 181 -1.23 -19.20 7.99
C ASP A 181 0.22 -18.76 7.71
N THR A 182 0.36 -17.76 6.86
CA THR A 182 1.65 -17.09 6.62
C THR A 182 2.00 -16.24 7.83
N PRO A 183 3.29 -16.11 8.19
CA PRO A 183 3.70 -15.15 9.21
C PRO A 183 3.23 -13.73 8.85
N GLN A 184 3.00 -12.94 9.88
CA GLN A 184 2.75 -11.51 9.71
C GLN A 184 4.01 -10.87 9.12
N LEU A 185 3.83 -10.08 8.06
CA LEU A 185 4.90 -9.44 7.32
C LEU A 185 5.18 -8.01 7.83
N SER A 186 4.13 -7.33 8.25
CA SER A 186 4.16 -5.90 8.56
C SER A 186 3.59 -5.57 9.94
N ILE A 187 3.89 -4.39 10.43
CA ILE A 187 3.24 -3.80 11.60
C ILE A 187 2.28 -2.73 11.08
N ASN A 188 0.99 -3.02 11.06
CA ASN A 188 -0.03 -2.14 10.46
C ASN A 188 0.37 -1.63 9.06
N GLY A 189 0.83 -2.55 8.20
CA GLY A 189 1.28 -2.23 6.85
C GLY A 189 2.69 -1.66 6.73
N TYR A 190 3.39 -1.39 7.83
CA TYR A 190 4.77 -0.90 7.85
C TYR A 190 5.78 -2.04 7.77
N LEU A 191 6.64 -2.02 6.75
CA LEU A 191 7.76 -2.95 6.59
C LEU A 191 9.02 -2.38 7.22
N MET A 192 9.24 -2.71 8.48
CA MET A 192 10.41 -2.25 9.23
C MET A 192 11.72 -2.79 8.65
N ARG A 193 12.67 -1.92 8.35
CA ARG A 193 14.03 -2.25 7.90
C ARG A 193 15.04 -1.59 8.82
N ILE A 194 16.01 -2.38 9.27
CA ILE A 194 17.07 -1.92 10.19
C ILE A 194 18.44 -1.78 9.51
N ASP A 195 18.52 -2.25 8.26
CA ASP A 195 19.74 -2.14 7.46
C ASP A 195 20.12 -0.68 7.23
N VAL A 196 21.38 -0.43 6.98
CA VAL A 196 21.89 0.90 6.65
C VAL A 196 22.67 0.81 5.34
N GLU A 197 22.13 1.48 4.32
CA GLU A 197 22.85 1.78 3.09
C GLU A 197 22.59 3.26 2.77
N GLY A 198 23.58 4.09 3.06
CA GLY A 198 23.46 5.54 2.99
C GLY A 198 24.01 6.13 1.69
N ILE A 199 23.68 7.42 1.52
CA ILE A 199 24.28 8.29 0.52
C ILE A 199 24.62 9.64 1.15
N PRO A 200 25.68 10.33 0.71
CA PRO A 200 26.08 11.60 1.31
C PRO A 200 25.08 12.73 1.04
N GLU A 201 24.35 12.68 -0.06
CA GLU A 201 23.43 13.74 -0.49
C GLU A 201 22.34 13.17 -1.40
N LEU A 202 21.10 13.64 -1.26
CA LEU A 202 20.01 13.31 -2.18
C LEU A 202 20.18 14.11 -3.48
N ALA A 203 20.07 13.44 -4.62
CA ALA A 203 20.00 14.09 -5.91
C ALA A 203 18.56 14.60 -6.15
N THR A 204 18.30 15.86 -5.82
CA THR A 204 17.00 16.50 -5.97
C THR A 204 16.84 17.30 -7.26
N ASP A 205 17.95 17.55 -7.97
CA ASP A 205 17.93 18.40 -9.18
C ASP A 205 18.78 17.77 -10.28
N ILE A 206 18.13 17.30 -11.33
CA ILE A 206 18.80 16.82 -12.53
C ILE A 206 18.27 17.65 -13.69
N GLU A 207 19.13 18.52 -14.22
CA GLU A 207 18.81 19.42 -15.32
C GLU A 207 18.21 18.70 -16.55
N GLY A 208 17.16 19.28 -17.10
CA GLY A 208 16.79 19.09 -18.51
C GLY A 208 15.73 18.07 -18.83
N PHE A 209 14.94 17.56 -17.86
CA PHE A 209 13.82 16.70 -18.19
C PHE A 209 12.56 17.10 -17.43
N GLU A 210 11.62 17.70 -18.13
CA GLU A 210 10.26 17.93 -17.62
C GLU A 210 9.35 16.79 -18.07
N LYS A 211 8.80 16.06 -17.11
CA LYS A 211 7.74 15.09 -17.36
C LYS A 211 6.45 15.60 -16.71
N PRO A 212 5.45 16.03 -17.50
CA PRO A 212 4.16 16.43 -16.93
C PRO A 212 3.47 15.23 -16.26
N ILE A 213 2.70 15.50 -15.21
CA ILE A 213 1.80 14.52 -14.64
C ILE A 213 0.70 14.20 -15.64
N GLY A 214 0.48 12.92 -15.93
CA GLY A 214 -0.52 12.48 -16.91
C GLY A 214 -1.96 12.76 -16.48
N GLN A 215 -2.85 12.93 -17.43
CA GLN A 215 -4.26 13.28 -17.16
C GLN A 215 -4.97 12.22 -16.31
N THR A 216 -4.66 10.93 -16.51
CA THR A 216 -5.20 9.85 -15.69
C THR A 216 -4.89 10.05 -14.19
N CYS A 217 -3.72 10.57 -13.87
CA CYS A 217 -3.35 10.85 -12.48
C CYS A 217 -4.21 11.96 -11.88
N TRP A 218 -4.44 13.04 -12.62
CA TRP A 218 -5.30 14.13 -12.18
C TRP A 218 -6.76 13.68 -11.99
N ASP A 219 -7.28 12.88 -12.93
CA ASP A 219 -8.64 12.35 -12.86
C ASP A 219 -8.83 11.45 -11.61
N TYR A 220 -7.83 10.66 -11.25
CA TYR A 220 -7.88 9.84 -10.03
C TYR A 220 -7.64 10.65 -8.77
N LEU A 221 -6.82 11.69 -8.81
CA LEU A 221 -6.64 12.59 -7.67
C LEU A 221 -7.95 13.33 -7.34
N ASP A 222 -8.69 13.76 -8.36
CA ASP A 222 -10.04 14.32 -8.19
C ASP A 222 -11.02 13.29 -7.60
N LYS A 223 -10.99 12.04 -8.07
CA LYS A 223 -11.84 10.99 -7.49
C LYS A 223 -11.51 10.76 -6.02
N MET A 224 -10.23 10.77 -5.63
CA MET A 224 -9.80 10.61 -4.22
C MET A 224 -10.30 11.77 -3.37
N ARG A 225 -10.14 13.01 -3.87
CA ARG A 225 -10.65 14.21 -3.20
C ARG A 225 -12.16 14.13 -2.98
N LEU A 226 -12.91 13.87 -4.05
CA LEU A 226 -14.38 13.75 -3.99
C LEU A 226 -14.83 12.62 -3.07
N LEU A 227 -14.16 11.48 -3.10
CA LEU A 227 -14.44 10.37 -2.20
C LEU A 227 -14.28 10.78 -0.72
N CYS A 228 -13.26 11.56 -0.42
CA CYS A 228 -13.03 12.08 0.94
C CYS A 228 -14.09 13.12 1.32
N GLU A 229 -14.41 14.06 0.44
CA GLU A 229 -15.46 15.06 0.66
C GLU A 229 -16.83 14.41 0.94
N GLU A 230 -17.24 13.45 0.10
CA GLU A 230 -18.51 12.73 0.24
C GLU A 230 -18.62 11.97 1.56
N ASN A 231 -17.48 11.50 2.07
CA ASN A 231 -17.43 10.75 3.32
C ASN A 231 -17.08 11.62 4.54
N GLY A 232 -16.76 12.91 4.35
CA GLY A 232 -16.34 13.79 5.45
C GLY A 232 -15.06 13.31 6.11
N VAL A 233 -14.08 12.90 5.31
CA VAL A 233 -12.73 12.49 5.70
C VAL A 233 -11.75 13.55 5.21
N GLU A 234 -10.77 13.93 6.02
CA GLU A 234 -9.73 14.86 5.59
C GLU A 234 -8.84 14.19 4.53
N PHE A 235 -8.55 14.90 3.43
CA PHE A 235 -7.64 14.41 2.40
C PHE A 235 -6.35 15.22 2.40
N ILE A 236 -5.23 14.54 2.63
CA ILE A 236 -3.91 15.16 2.79
C ILE A 236 -2.99 14.58 1.73
N LEU A 237 -2.30 15.46 1.02
CA LEU A 237 -1.24 15.09 0.08
C LEU A 237 0.11 15.15 0.77
N MET A 238 0.99 14.22 0.47
CA MET A 238 2.37 14.25 0.93
C MET A 238 3.35 13.78 -0.13
N LYS A 239 4.60 14.23 -0.03
CA LYS A 239 5.77 13.65 -0.64
C LYS A 239 6.73 13.23 0.46
N ALA A 240 7.07 11.95 0.52
CA ALA A 240 8.02 11.44 1.50
C ALA A 240 9.43 12.04 1.28
N PRO A 241 10.26 12.14 2.34
CA PRO A 241 11.57 12.79 2.27
C PRO A 241 12.65 11.85 1.70
N THR A 242 12.34 11.13 0.64
CA THR A 242 13.26 10.17 0.03
C THR A 242 13.42 10.46 -1.44
N ASN A 243 14.61 10.20 -1.93
CA ASN A 243 14.96 10.35 -3.32
C ASN A 243 14.99 8.99 -3.98
N THR A 244 14.15 8.82 -4.94
CA THR A 244 14.51 7.93 -6.01
C THR A 244 15.24 8.78 -7.04
N GLU A 245 16.42 8.36 -7.39
CA GLU A 245 17.43 8.96 -8.30
C GLU A 245 16.91 9.66 -9.57
N LYS A 246 15.65 10.00 -9.70
CA LYS A 246 15.05 10.29 -11.00
C LYS A 246 14.02 11.40 -10.97
N TYR A 247 14.15 12.31 -10.03
CA TYR A 247 13.33 13.53 -10.03
C TYR A 247 13.85 14.60 -10.99
N HIS A 248 14.15 14.20 -12.22
CA HIS A 248 14.51 15.16 -13.27
C HIS A 248 13.41 16.19 -13.55
N TRP A 249 12.21 15.90 -13.08
CA TRP A 249 10.99 16.68 -13.26
C TRP A 249 10.42 17.19 -11.92
N TYR A 250 11.20 17.06 -10.85
CA TYR A 250 10.72 17.29 -9.48
C TYR A 250 10.13 18.68 -9.27
N ALA A 251 10.81 19.75 -9.71
CA ALA A 251 10.37 21.12 -9.45
C ALA A 251 9.03 21.44 -10.11
N SER A 252 8.87 21.16 -11.41
CA SER A 252 7.61 21.41 -12.14
C SER A 252 6.47 20.51 -11.66
N TRP A 253 6.80 19.31 -11.24
CA TRP A 253 5.83 18.35 -10.71
C TRP A 253 5.34 18.74 -9.31
N ASP A 254 6.25 19.17 -8.44
CA ASP A 254 5.92 19.66 -7.10
C ASP A 254 5.07 20.93 -7.17
N GLU A 255 5.44 21.89 -8.03
CA GLU A 255 4.67 23.11 -8.28
C GLU A 255 3.23 22.78 -8.76
N ALA A 256 3.07 21.81 -9.66
CA ALA A 256 1.76 21.41 -10.16
C ALA A 256 0.89 20.77 -9.05
N VAL A 257 1.48 19.95 -8.19
CA VAL A 257 0.77 19.35 -7.05
C VAL A 257 0.41 20.43 -6.02
N GLU A 258 1.33 21.34 -5.73
CA GLU A 258 1.07 22.46 -4.80
C GLU A 258 -0.05 23.35 -5.31
N GLN A 259 -0.03 23.70 -6.61
CA GLN A 259 -1.09 24.47 -7.24
C GLN A 259 -2.44 23.76 -7.11
N TYR A 260 -2.52 22.47 -7.44
CA TYR A 260 -3.73 21.67 -7.29
C TYR A 260 -4.24 21.69 -5.84
N ALA A 261 -3.34 21.50 -4.88
CA ALA A 261 -3.71 21.52 -3.46
C ALA A 261 -4.28 22.88 -3.04
N GLN A 262 -3.67 23.99 -3.47
CA GLN A 262 -4.16 25.35 -3.21
C GLN A 262 -5.53 25.60 -3.84
N GLU A 263 -5.73 25.21 -5.11
CA GLU A 263 -6.99 25.39 -5.83
C GLU A 263 -8.16 24.64 -5.18
N HIS A 264 -7.89 23.50 -4.55
CA HIS A 264 -8.89 22.66 -3.90
C HIS A 264 -8.90 22.75 -2.35
N GLY A 265 -8.08 23.63 -1.77
CA GLY A 265 -8.02 23.82 -0.31
C GLY A 265 -7.50 22.58 0.45
N LEU A 266 -6.66 21.76 -0.19
CA LEU A 266 -6.05 20.59 0.40
C LEU A 266 -4.75 20.96 1.12
N LYS A 267 -4.38 20.17 2.13
CA LYS A 267 -3.05 20.24 2.74
C LYS A 267 -2.07 19.42 1.89
N TYR A 268 -0.94 20.01 1.56
CA TYR A 268 0.17 19.33 0.90
C TYR A 268 1.46 19.54 1.69
N TYR A 269 2.11 18.45 2.06
CA TYR A 269 3.36 18.44 2.79
C TYR A 269 4.46 17.77 1.97
N ASN A 270 5.38 18.56 1.44
CA ASN A 270 6.57 18.06 0.77
C ASN A 270 7.73 17.96 1.75
N PHE A 271 7.94 16.77 2.29
CA PHE A 271 8.97 16.53 3.32
C PHE A 271 10.40 16.55 2.78
N LEU A 272 10.62 16.57 1.47
CA LEU A 272 11.95 16.88 0.92
C LEU A 272 12.41 18.30 1.28
N ASN A 273 11.47 19.22 1.51
CA ASN A 273 11.77 20.58 1.96
C ASN A 273 12.05 20.67 3.47
N ASP A 274 11.81 19.61 4.23
CA ASP A 274 11.87 19.59 5.68
C ASP A 274 12.94 18.64 6.26
N ILE A 275 13.88 18.16 5.43
CA ILE A 275 14.93 17.20 5.80
C ILE A 275 15.67 17.61 7.07
N GLU A 276 16.11 18.87 7.13
CA GLU A 276 16.80 19.40 8.31
C GLU A 276 15.89 19.48 9.54
N LYS A 277 14.62 19.87 9.38
CA LYS A 277 13.65 19.96 10.47
C LYS A 277 13.27 18.58 11.02
N ILE A 278 13.21 17.57 10.16
CA ILE A 278 13.00 16.17 10.53
C ILE A 278 14.25 15.63 11.23
N GLY A 279 15.43 16.16 10.90
CA GLY A 279 16.73 15.70 11.41
C GLY A 279 17.20 14.42 10.74
N LEU A 280 16.91 14.26 9.44
CA LEU A 280 17.36 13.12 8.66
C LEU A 280 18.83 13.23 8.28
N ASP A 281 19.55 12.13 8.44
CA ASP A 281 20.90 11.92 7.91
C ASP A 281 20.89 10.74 6.94
N TYR A 282 20.98 11.00 5.65
CA TYR A 282 20.92 9.96 4.62
C TYR A 282 22.11 9.00 4.62
N ASN A 283 23.16 9.28 5.39
CA ASN A 283 24.23 8.31 5.59
C ASN A 283 23.82 7.18 6.55
N THR A 284 22.85 7.40 7.41
CA THR A 284 22.45 6.46 8.48
C THR A 284 20.97 6.09 8.49
N ASP A 285 20.11 6.90 7.90
CA ASP A 285 18.66 6.81 8.06
C ASP A 285 17.96 6.14 6.87
N THR A 286 18.72 5.58 5.92
CA THR A 286 18.19 4.85 4.76
C THR A 286 18.78 3.44 4.67
N TYR A 287 18.06 2.53 3.99
CA TYR A 287 18.51 1.14 3.84
C TYR A 287 18.84 0.75 2.39
N ASP A 288 18.66 1.65 1.45
CA ASP A 288 18.84 1.42 0.00
C ASP A 288 19.25 2.70 -0.75
N ALA A 289 20.31 3.32 -0.27
CA ALA A 289 20.95 4.49 -0.89
C ALA A 289 19.97 5.68 -1.08
N GLY A 290 19.16 5.99 -0.06
CA GLY A 290 18.28 7.16 -0.04
C GLY A 290 16.90 6.94 -0.66
N ALA A 291 16.59 5.78 -1.22
CA ALA A 291 15.29 5.52 -1.82
C ALA A 291 14.20 5.28 -0.77
N HIS A 292 14.54 4.69 0.39
CA HIS A 292 13.62 4.50 1.50
C HIS A 292 14.32 4.68 2.85
N LEU A 293 13.55 5.12 3.84
CA LEU A 293 14.03 5.26 5.21
C LEU A 293 14.10 3.89 5.91
N ASN A 294 15.12 3.70 6.70
CA ASN A 294 15.19 2.61 7.66
C ASN A 294 14.42 2.97 8.95
N LEU A 295 14.46 2.10 9.96
CA LEU A 295 13.75 2.31 11.23
C LEU A 295 14.06 3.70 11.84
N ALA A 296 15.34 4.08 11.91
CA ALA A 296 15.74 5.34 12.50
C ALA A 296 15.18 6.55 11.73
N GLY A 297 15.22 6.52 10.41
CA GLY A 297 14.63 7.55 9.57
C GLY A 297 13.11 7.59 9.65
N ALA A 298 12.46 6.43 9.61
CA ALA A 298 11.00 6.33 9.71
C ALA A 298 10.45 6.79 11.06
N GLU A 299 11.18 6.57 12.15
CA GLU A 299 10.83 7.12 13.49
C GLU A 299 10.94 8.64 13.52
N LYS A 300 12.04 9.21 12.98
CA LYS A 300 12.20 10.66 12.88
C LYS A 300 11.06 11.30 12.06
N MET A 301 10.77 10.70 10.90
CA MET A 301 9.67 11.15 10.04
C MET A 301 8.33 11.07 10.75
N ALA A 302 8.03 9.95 11.42
CA ALA A 302 6.79 9.77 12.15
C ALA A 302 6.64 10.76 13.33
N LYS A 303 7.72 11.07 14.05
CA LYS A 303 7.71 12.10 15.10
C LYS A 303 7.40 13.48 14.54
N TYR A 304 8.02 13.84 13.42
CA TYR A 304 7.80 15.13 12.78
C TYR A 304 6.37 15.24 12.22
N PHE A 305 5.95 14.26 11.43
CA PHE A 305 4.63 14.29 10.82
C PHE A 305 3.50 14.09 11.84
N GLY A 306 3.70 13.24 12.85
CA GLY A 306 2.72 13.06 13.93
C GLY A 306 2.41 14.36 14.67
N LYS A 307 3.41 15.24 14.86
CA LYS A 307 3.18 16.58 15.38
C LYS A 307 2.28 17.42 14.48
N ILE A 308 2.51 17.38 13.17
CA ILE A 308 1.67 18.09 12.18
C ILE A 308 0.24 17.53 12.20
N LEU A 309 0.08 16.19 12.19
CA LEU A 309 -1.23 15.54 12.27
C LEU A 309 -2.01 15.95 13.51
N ARG A 310 -1.34 16.04 14.67
CA ARG A 310 -1.97 16.49 15.90
C ARG A 310 -2.26 17.99 15.89
N ASP A 311 -1.26 18.83 15.61
CA ASP A 311 -1.31 20.28 15.88
C ASP A 311 -1.99 21.08 14.73
N GLU A 312 -1.86 20.64 13.48
CA GLU A 312 -2.36 21.36 12.31
C GLU A 312 -3.58 20.67 11.67
N VAL A 313 -3.64 19.33 11.73
CA VAL A 313 -4.78 18.56 11.19
C VAL A 313 -5.84 18.32 12.28
N GLY A 314 -5.43 18.28 13.56
CA GLY A 314 -6.34 18.09 14.68
C GLY A 314 -6.68 16.62 14.94
N ILE A 315 -5.78 15.70 14.60
CA ILE A 315 -5.95 14.27 14.93
C ILE A 315 -5.67 14.08 16.41
N GLU A 316 -6.70 13.79 17.17
CA GLU A 316 -6.60 13.51 18.60
C GLU A 316 -6.07 12.10 18.84
N GLY A 317 -5.19 11.94 19.81
CA GLY A 317 -4.65 10.64 20.21
C GLY A 317 -5.57 9.89 21.18
N HIS A 318 -5.41 8.58 21.23
CA HIS A 318 -6.23 7.66 22.03
C HIS A 318 -5.47 6.98 23.17
N LYS A 319 -4.40 7.60 23.68
CA LYS A 319 -3.70 7.09 24.87
C LYS A 319 -4.65 7.01 26.06
N GLY A 320 -4.72 5.83 26.69
CA GLY A 320 -5.62 5.54 27.80
C GLY A 320 -7.02 5.06 27.40
N ASP A 321 -7.32 4.95 26.12
CA ASP A 321 -8.54 4.30 25.63
C ASP A 321 -8.30 2.78 25.48
N GLU A 322 -8.99 1.96 26.27
CA GLU A 322 -8.79 0.51 26.32
C GLU A 322 -9.00 -0.17 24.95
N ALA A 323 -9.89 0.34 24.12
CA ALA A 323 -10.16 -0.25 22.80
C ALA A 323 -8.98 -0.07 21.83
N TYR A 324 -8.30 1.07 21.94
CA TYR A 324 -7.11 1.34 21.15
C TYR A 324 -5.86 0.73 21.78
N GLU A 325 -5.71 0.82 23.11
CA GLU A 325 -4.58 0.23 23.84
C GLU A 325 -4.49 -1.28 23.58
N ALA A 326 -5.61 -2.00 23.54
CA ALA A 326 -5.62 -3.42 23.24
C ALA A 326 -5.06 -3.76 21.84
N THR A 327 -5.24 -2.88 20.87
CA THR A 327 -4.72 -3.05 19.50
C THR A 327 -3.20 -2.88 19.44
N TRP A 328 -2.64 -2.03 20.30
CA TRP A 328 -1.23 -1.64 20.30
C TRP A 328 -0.41 -2.23 21.44
N ALA A 329 -1.01 -3.05 22.31
CA ALA A 329 -0.37 -3.58 23.52
C ALA A 329 0.80 -4.53 23.25
N ASP A 330 0.80 -5.18 22.09
CA ASP A 330 1.79 -6.21 21.72
C ASP A 330 2.86 -5.68 20.73
N LEU A 331 2.92 -4.35 20.50
CA LEU A 331 3.83 -3.72 19.53
C LEU A 331 5.00 -2.99 20.18
#